data_69f6936f29556880567977bb6c86fc35
#
_entry.id   69f6936f29556880567977bb6c86fc35
#
_cell.length_a   1.000
_cell.length_b   1.000
_cell.length_c   1.000
_cell.angle_alpha   90.00
_cell.angle_beta   90.00
_cell.angle_gamma   90.00
#
_symmetry.space_group_name_H-M   'P 1'
#
loop_
_entity.id
_entity.type
_entity.pdbx_description
1 polymer ?
#
loop_
_entity_poly.entity_id
_entity_poly.type
_entity_poly.pdbx_seq_one_letter_code
_entity_poly.pdbx_strand_id
1 'polypeptide(L)'
;MKAENEEIINSFTRLLNYIYKNMAQTINQRIDALRALLKREGIDAFIIPSTDPHLSEYVAPYWKSREWISGFTGSAGTAVITTDKAGLWTDSRYFLQAEQQLEGSGIDLYKEMLPETPSILDFLRENLTANSVVGIDGKVFSTTQAIALQEDLAKNGITVKSIADPMNEIWTDRPPMPEAPAFIHEMKYAGKSCPDKLAAIRREMKKSEADVLLVSALDEIAWTLNIRGNDVHCNPVVVSYLIINEQETHFFIQPEKVTEELSAYLEEAGVTIHAYGDTESFVTRIPDGSIMLDMGKTNYAVYSALPPSCRVLDERSPIALLKAVRNDREIAGIHAAMQRDGVALVKFLKWLEEAVSAGNETEISVDKKLHEFRAAQPLYMGESFDTIAGYKEHGAIVHYEATPAT
;
A
#
# COMPACT_ATOMS: atom_id res chain seq x y z
N MET A 1 3.37 -15.48 45.72
CA MET A 1 2.47 -15.49 44.52
C MET A 1 1.85 -14.13 44.19
N LYS A 2 0.99 -13.46 45.05
CA LYS A 2 0.44 -12.14 44.69
C LYS A 2 1.52 -11.04 44.58
N ALA A 3 2.45 -10.98 45.50
CA ALA A 3 3.53 -9.98 45.49
C ALA A 3 4.54 -10.20 44.35
N GLU A 4 4.83 -11.44 43.99
CA GLU A 4 5.70 -11.77 42.86
C GLU A 4 5.07 -11.42 41.51
N ASN A 5 3.76 -11.63 41.36
CA ASN A 5 3.03 -11.22 40.17
C ASN A 5 2.96 -9.68 40.01
N GLU A 6 2.78 -8.94 41.11
CA GLU A 6 2.82 -7.47 41.07
C GLU A 6 4.21 -6.93 40.73
N GLU A 7 5.28 -7.57 41.17
CA GLU A 7 6.64 -7.17 40.87
C GLU A 7 7.01 -7.45 39.40
N ILE A 8 6.51 -8.58 38.84
CA ILE A 8 6.65 -8.92 37.41
C ILE A 8 5.86 -7.93 36.55
N ILE A 9 4.62 -7.62 36.90
CA ILE A 9 3.78 -6.65 36.15
C ILE A 9 4.42 -5.26 36.20
N ASN A 10 4.91 -4.82 37.36
CA ASN A 10 5.60 -3.53 37.47
C ASN A 10 6.94 -3.49 36.71
N SER A 11 7.67 -4.59 36.66
CA SER A 11 8.91 -4.71 35.88
C SER A 11 8.61 -4.67 34.39
N PHE A 12 7.56 -5.36 33.94
CA PHE A 12 7.10 -5.38 32.55
C PHE A 12 6.57 -3.99 32.12
N THR A 13 5.80 -3.33 32.95
CA THR A 13 5.32 -1.95 32.74
C THR A 13 6.48 -0.96 32.64
N ARG A 14 7.51 -1.10 33.46
CA ARG A 14 8.74 -0.28 33.40
C ARG A 14 9.53 -0.55 32.11
N LEU A 15 9.61 -1.80 31.70
CA LEU A 15 10.28 -2.19 30.43
C LEU A 15 9.50 -1.67 29.22
N LEU A 16 8.19 -1.77 29.20
CA LEU A 16 7.33 -1.19 28.17
C LEU A 16 7.48 0.34 28.12
N ASN A 17 7.41 1.03 29.27
CA ASN A 17 7.61 2.46 29.35
C ASN A 17 9.03 2.88 28.91
N TYR A 18 10.06 2.06 29.19
CA TYR A 18 11.42 2.28 28.71
C TYR A 18 11.52 2.10 27.18
N ILE A 19 10.89 1.07 26.63
CA ILE A 19 10.82 0.81 25.18
C ILE A 19 10.06 1.94 24.48
N TYR A 20 8.89 2.33 24.99
CA TYR A 20 8.09 3.44 24.45
C TYR A 20 8.84 4.78 24.53
N LYS A 21 9.51 5.08 25.64
CA LYS A 21 10.30 6.30 25.77
C LYS A 21 11.51 6.34 24.84
N ASN A 22 12.14 5.19 24.58
CA ASN A 22 13.24 5.09 23.61
C ASN A 22 12.73 5.13 22.16
N MET A 23 11.53 4.58 21.86
CA MET A 23 10.88 4.74 20.55
C MET A 23 10.51 6.21 20.29
N ALA A 24 9.98 6.93 21.29
CA ALA A 24 9.67 8.36 21.15
C ALA A 24 10.93 9.20 20.84
N GLN A 25 12.07 8.92 21.48
CA GLN A 25 13.35 9.55 21.15
C GLN A 25 13.79 9.21 19.74
N THR A 26 13.63 7.96 19.32
CA THR A 26 13.94 7.54 17.95
C THR A 26 13.09 8.28 16.90
N ILE A 27 11.78 8.46 17.17
CA ILE A 27 10.89 9.23 16.29
C ILE A 27 11.35 10.68 16.18
N ASN A 28 11.65 11.34 17.29
CA ASN A 28 12.16 12.71 17.27
C ASN A 28 13.46 12.82 16.46
N GLN A 29 14.39 11.87 16.62
CA GLN A 29 15.62 11.83 15.82
C GLN A 29 15.34 11.67 14.32
N ARG A 30 14.38 10.84 13.93
CA ARG A 30 13.94 10.67 12.54
C ARG A 30 13.37 11.97 11.97
N ILE A 31 12.50 12.64 12.72
CA ILE A 31 11.92 13.94 12.34
C ILE A 31 13.02 15.00 12.19
N ASP A 32 13.97 15.06 13.11
CA ASP A 32 15.10 16.01 13.04
C ASP A 32 16.01 15.75 11.83
N ALA A 33 16.26 14.47 11.52
CA ALA A 33 17.02 14.08 10.32
C ALA A 33 16.27 14.50 9.05
N LEU A 34 14.95 14.29 8.99
CA LEU A 34 14.11 14.74 7.87
C LEU A 34 14.16 16.26 7.73
N ARG A 35 13.97 17.02 8.81
CA ARG A 35 14.04 18.47 8.83
C ARG A 35 15.37 19.02 8.33
N ALA A 36 16.48 18.37 8.73
CA ALA A 36 17.81 18.74 8.27
C ALA A 36 17.97 18.56 6.75
N LEU A 37 17.44 17.45 6.22
CA LEU A 37 17.41 17.18 4.78
C LEU A 37 16.53 18.20 4.05
N LEU A 38 15.30 18.40 4.50
CA LEU A 38 14.36 19.33 3.89
C LEU A 38 14.93 20.77 3.84
N LYS A 39 15.57 21.21 4.91
CA LYS A 39 16.26 22.51 4.94
C LYS A 39 17.36 22.63 3.89
N ARG A 40 18.14 21.56 3.67
CA ARG A 40 19.18 21.48 2.63
C ARG A 40 18.58 21.61 1.22
N GLU A 41 17.43 20.99 1.00
CA GLU A 41 16.72 20.99 -0.29
C GLU A 41 15.82 22.24 -0.49
N GLY A 42 15.75 23.14 0.50
CA GLY A 42 14.88 24.32 0.44
C GLY A 42 13.40 24.00 0.47
N ILE A 43 13.02 22.99 1.27
CA ILE A 43 11.64 22.51 1.47
C ILE A 43 11.19 22.92 2.88
N ASP A 44 10.02 23.56 2.97
CA ASP A 44 9.47 24.07 4.24
C ASP A 44 8.51 23.06 4.92
N ALA A 45 7.87 22.20 4.15
CA ALA A 45 7.05 21.10 4.65
C ALA A 45 7.15 19.88 3.74
N PHE A 46 6.95 18.68 4.30
CA PHE A 46 6.92 17.44 3.53
C PHE A 46 5.73 16.59 3.94
N ILE A 47 5.02 16.02 2.95
CA ILE A 47 3.82 15.21 3.16
C ILE A 47 4.17 13.76 2.88
N ILE A 48 3.82 12.85 3.83
CA ILE A 48 4.15 11.42 3.78
C ILE A 48 2.85 10.62 3.93
N PRO A 49 2.25 10.16 2.83
CA PRO A 49 1.02 9.35 2.87
C PRO A 49 1.31 7.88 3.20
N SER A 50 0.24 7.10 3.41
CA SER A 50 0.27 5.63 3.58
C SER A 50 0.06 4.92 2.24
N THR A 51 0.89 5.20 1.24
CA THR A 51 0.75 4.68 -0.12
C THR A 51 2.09 4.18 -0.67
N ASP A 52 2.01 3.43 -1.77
CA ASP A 52 3.14 3.00 -2.58
C ASP A 52 3.04 3.58 -4.01
N PRO A 53 4.00 3.31 -4.92
CA PRO A 53 3.94 3.79 -6.30
C PRO A 53 2.75 3.30 -7.13
N HIS A 54 2.01 2.34 -6.63
CA HIS A 54 0.83 1.74 -7.27
C HIS A 54 -0.47 2.15 -6.59
N LEU A 55 -0.39 3.02 -5.57
CA LEU A 55 -1.51 3.50 -4.75
C LEU A 55 -2.32 2.33 -4.17
N SER A 56 -1.59 1.31 -3.73
CA SER A 56 -2.14 0.12 -3.12
C SER A 56 -2.78 0.44 -1.75
N GLU A 57 -3.83 -0.29 -1.39
CA GLU A 57 -4.45 -0.18 -0.06
C GLU A 57 -3.51 -0.69 1.04
N TYR A 58 -2.81 -1.80 0.77
CA TYR A 58 -1.77 -2.35 1.63
C TYR A 58 -0.44 -2.25 0.92
N VAL A 59 0.58 -1.80 1.64
CA VAL A 59 1.90 -1.53 1.07
C VAL A 59 2.94 -2.52 1.58
N ALA A 60 3.92 -2.84 0.74
CA ALA A 60 5.06 -3.63 1.19
C ALA A 60 5.90 -2.85 2.22
N PRO A 61 6.65 -3.54 3.11
CA PRO A 61 7.42 -2.91 4.17
C PRO A 61 8.36 -1.78 3.71
N TYR A 62 8.89 -1.87 2.50
CA TYR A 62 9.73 -0.83 1.90
C TYR A 62 9.04 0.54 1.83
N TRP A 63 7.73 0.60 1.59
CA TRP A 63 6.98 1.86 1.46
C TRP A 63 6.26 2.29 2.73
N LYS A 64 6.52 1.68 3.89
CA LYS A 64 5.93 2.07 5.17
C LYS A 64 6.59 3.34 5.77
N SER A 65 6.91 4.32 4.93
CA SER A 65 7.60 5.55 5.30
C SER A 65 6.84 6.36 6.37
N ARG A 66 5.50 6.46 6.25
CA ARG A 66 4.66 7.13 7.23
C ARG A 66 4.70 6.41 8.60
N GLU A 67 4.62 5.08 8.59
CA GLU A 67 4.74 4.26 9.80
C GLU A 67 6.11 4.47 10.46
N TRP A 68 7.18 4.40 9.66
CA TRP A 68 8.55 4.59 10.17
C TRP A 68 8.76 5.98 10.77
N ILE A 69 8.35 7.06 10.10
CA ILE A 69 8.61 8.43 10.58
C ILE A 69 7.77 8.80 11.81
N SER A 70 6.58 8.23 11.95
CA SER A 70 5.64 8.58 13.02
C SER A 70 5.56 7.58 14.17
N GLY A 71 5.93 6.31 13.93
CA GLY A 71 5.68 5.20 14.87
C GLY A 71 4.21 4.75 14.91
N PHE A 72 3.33 5.38 14.16
CA PHE A 72 1.93 4.99 14.08
C PHE A 72 1.75 3.85 13.07
N THR A 73 1.21 2.71 13.50
CA THR A 73 1.11 1.48 12.69
C THR A 73 -0.25 1.28 12.00
N GLY A 74 -1.26 2.09 12.28
CA GLY A 74 -2.56 2.00 11.60
C GLY A 74 -2.41 2.12 10.08
N SER A 75 -3.24 1.42 9.30
CA SER A 75 -3.06 1.33 7.83
C SER A 75 -3.38 2.62 7.08
N ALA A 76 -4.19 3.53 7.65
CA ALA A 76 -4.56 4.79 7.02
C ALA A 76 -4.07 5.99 7.82
N GLY A 77 -3.42 6.93 7.15
CA GLY A 77 -2.98 8.18 7.72
C GLY A 77 -1.96 8.90 6.84
N THR A 78 -1.80 10.20 7.09
CA THR A 78 -0.82 11.03 6.41
C THR A 78 -0.05 11.85 7.43
N ALA A 79 1.27 11.77 7.42
CA ALA A 79 2.12 12.62 8.23
C ALA A 79 2.52 13.87 7.45
N VAL A 80 2.52 15.02 8.13
CA VAL A 80 3.03 16.29 7.59
C VAL A 80 4.07 16.83 8.56
N ILE A 81 5.28 17.03 8.05
CA ILE A 81 6.40 17.54 8.83
C ILE A 81 6.79 18.90 8.27
N THR A 82 6.70 19.96 9.10
CA THR A 82 7.22 21.28 8.80
C THR A 82 8.55 21.53 9.51
N THR A 83 9.12 22.69 9.33
CA THR A 83 10.37 23.09 10.01
C THR A 83 10.27 23.02 11.54
N ASP A 84 9.09 23.23 12.10
CA ASP A 84 8.84 23.36 13.55
C ASP A 84 7.70 22.48 14.07
N LYS A 85 6.78 22.03 13.22
CA LYS A 85 5.64 21.21 13.60
C LYS A 85 5.68 19.81 12.95
N ALA A 86 4.97 18.87 13.55
CA ALA A 86 4.72 17.56 12.97
C ALA A 86 3.28 17.16 13.31
N GLY A 87 2.54 16.67 12.31
CA GLY A 87 1.16 16.24 12.49
C GLY A 87 0.88 14.92 11.79
N LEU A 88 -0.02 14.13 12.35
CA LEU A 88 -0.57 12.92 11.75
C LEU A 88 -2.09 13.06 11.62
N TRP A 89 -2.59 12.98 10.39
CA TRP A 89 -4.01 12.88 10.08
C TRP A 89 -4.40 11.43 9.92
N THR A 90 -5.46 11.00 10.60
CA THR A 90 -6.02 9.65 10.46
C THR A 90 -7.51 9.66 10.71
N ASP A 91 -8.23 8.64 10.26
CA ASP A 91 -9.69 8.51 10.40
C ASP A 91 -10.12 7.83 11.70
N SER A 92 -11.44 7.82 11.94
CA SER A 92 -12.02 7.36 13.21
C SER A 92 -11.73 5.90 13.59
N ARG A 93 -11.32 5.07 12.65
CA ARG A 93 -10.93 3.67 12.92
C ARG A 93 -9.70 3.57 13.80
N TYR A 94 -8.85 4.60 13.79
CA TYR A 94 -7.52 4.60 14.41
C TYR A 94 -7.31 5.64 15.50
N PHE A 95 -8.31 6.44 15.88
CA PHE A 95 -8.13 7.51 16.86
C PHE A 95 -7.50 7.04 18.17
N LEU A 96 -8.02 5.95 18.75
CA LEU A 96 -7.51 5.40 20.02
C LEU A 96 -6.07 4.88 19.88
N GLN A 97 -5.79 4.17 18.79
CA GLN A 97 -4.46 3.65 18.50
C GLN A 97 -3.45 4.78 18.31
N ALA A 98 -3.83 5.80 17.53
CA ALA A 98 -2.96 6.94 17.25
C ALA A 98 -2.67 7.76 18.52
N GLU A 99 -3.66 7.99 19.39
CA GLU A 99 -3.46 8.65 20.69
C GLU A 99 -2.38 7.95 21.53
N GLN A 100 -2.45 6.61 21.59
CA GLN A 100 -1.48 5.82 22.34
C GLN A 100 -0.10 5.81 21.69
N GLN A 101 -0.03 5.60 20.37
CA GLN A 101 1.25 5.42 19.68
C GLN A 101 2.00 6.74 19.44
N LEU A 102 1.32 7.87 19.40
CA LEU A 102 1.93 9.19 19.26
C LEU A 102 2.31 9.84 20.59
N GLU A 103 1.95 9.25 21.72
CA GLU A 103 2.27 9.81 23.03
C GLU A 103 3.78 10.04 23.19
N GLY A 104 4.17 11.27 23.48
CA GLY A 104 5.57 11.68 23.67
C GLY A 104 6.42 11.74 22.40
N SER A 105 5.84 11.51 21.21
CA SER A 105 6.56 11.57 19.91
C SER A 105 6.81 12.99 19.39
N GLY A 106 6.09 13.99 19.94
CA GLY A 106 6.11 15.36 19.40
C GLY A 106 5.32 15.53 18.11
N ILE A 107 4.51 14.52 17.73
CA ILE A 107 3.60 14.59 16.58
C ILE A 107 2.18 14.84 17.10
N ASP A 108 1.54 15.89 16.62
CA ASP A 108 0.15 16.21 16.93
C ASP A 108 -0.81 15.28 16.17
N LEU A 109 -1.82 14.74 16.86
CA LEU A 109 -2.86 13.95 16.23
C LEU A 109 -3.99 14.84 15.70
N TYR A 110 -4.26 14.73 14.43
CA TYR A 110 -5.38 15.36 13.74
C TYR A 110 -6.43 14.31 13.37
N LYS A 111 -7.57 14.33 14.08
CA LYS A 111 -8.69 13.40 13.89
C LYS A 111 -9.53 13.83 12.70
N GLU A 112 -9.33 13.19 11.55
CA GLU A 112 -10.05 13.55 10.32
C GLU A 112 -11.58 13.50 10.49
N MET A 113 -12.28 14.32 9.73
CA MET A 113 -13.74 14.44 9.71
C MET A 113 -14.37 15.06 10.97
N LEU A 114 -13.60 15.44 11.99
CA LEU A 114 -14.13 16.24 13.09
C LEU A 114 -14.14 17.71 12.71
N PRO A 115 -15.20 18.46 13.07
CA PRO A 115 -15.35 19.87 12.66
C PRO A 115 -14.22 20.80 13.10
N GLU A 116 -13.58 20.49 14.23
CA GLU A 116 -12.46 21.25 14.79
C GLU A 116 -11.10 20.89 14.19
N THR A 117 -11.02 19.83 13.41
CA THR A 117 -9.75 19.35 12.83
C THR A 117 -9.49 20.06 11.49
N PRO A 118 -8.41 20.83 11.35
CA PRO A 118 -8.05 21.41 10.07
C PRO A 118 -7.68 20.32 9.06
N SER A 119 -8.06 20.52 7.81
CA SER A 119 -7.52 19.69 6.73
C SER A 119 -6.00 19.90 6.60
N ILE A 120 -5.30 18.97 5.94
CA ILE A 120 -3.87 19.14 5.63
C ILE A 120 -3.63 20.45 4.87
N LEU A 121 -4.51 20.80 3.94
CA LEU A 121 -4.43 22.05 3.19
C LEU A 121 -4.56 23.27 4.09
N ASP A 122 -5.51 23.28 5.02
CA ASP A 122 -5.70 24.42 5.95
C ASP A 122 -4.53 24.52 6.92
N PHE A 123 -4.05 23.38 7.45
CA PHE A 123 -2.85 23.35 8.27
C PHE A 123 -1.63 23.94 7.55
N LEU A 124 -1.40 23.57 6.28
CA LEU A 124 -0.30 24.11 5.48
C LEU A 124 -0.46 25.63 5.25
N ARG A 125 -1.68 26.09 4.93
CA ARG A 125 -1.98 27.52 4.74
C ARG A 125 -1.77 28.35 6.01
N GLU A 126 -2.10 27.79 7.17
CA GLU A 126 -1.94 28.47 8.47
C GLU A 126 -0.48 28.52 8.94
N ASN A 127 0.34 27.56 8.54
CA ASN A 127 1.70 27.41 9.06
C ASN A 127 2.79 27.77 8.05
N LEU A 128 2.45 28.03 6.80
CA LEU A 128 3.38 28.44 5.75
C LEU A 128 3.03 29.84 5.22
N THR A 129 4.03 30.49 4.66
CA THR A 129 3.88 31.82 4.05
C THR A 129 3.96 31.72 2.53
N ALA A 130 3.62 32.81 1.83
CA ALA A 130 3.88 32.90 0.40
C ALA A 130 5.36 32.70 0.10
N ASN A 131 5.65 31.99 -0.99
CA ASN A 131 6.96 31.49 -1.44
C ASN A 131 7.51 30.27 -0.66
N SER A 132 6.78 29.73 0.30
CA SER A 132 7.14 28.43 0.90
C SER A 132 7.03 27.31 -0.11
N VAL A 133 7.79 26.25 0.11
CA VAL A 133 7.82 25.06 -0.74
C VAL A 133 7.37 23.83 0.06
N VAL A 134 6.33 23.15 -0.42
CA VAL A 134 5.88 21.86 0.09
C VAL A 134 6.45 20.74 -0.78
N GLY A 135 7.22 19.83 -0.18
CA GLY A 135 7.76 18.67 -0.84
C GLY A 135 6.78 17.49 -0.79
N ILE A 136 6.77 16.71 -1.87
CA ILE A 136 6.13 15.39 -1.94
C ILE A 136 7.08 14.41 -2.64
N ASP A 137 6.98 13.11 -2.35
CA ASP A 137 7.49 12.10 -3.26
C ASP A 137 6.42 11.80 -4.30
N GLY A 138 6.63 12.24 -5.54
CA GLY A 138 5.67 12.04 -6.62
C GLY A 138 5.37 10.58 -6.95
N LYS A 139 6.19 9.64 -6.47
CA LYS A 139 5.96 8.19 -6.67
C LYS A 139 4.83 7.65 -5.79
N VAL A 140 4.56 8.28 -4.65
CA VAL A 140 3.54 7.83 -3.69
C VAL A 140 2.32 8.77 -3.61
N PHE A 141 2.17 9.65 -4.57
CA PHE A 141 0.98 10.49 -4.76
C PHE A 141 0.31 10.15 -6.09
N SER A 142 -1.01 10.02 -6.11
CA SER A 142 -1.72 9.95 -7.38
C SER A 142 -1.57 11.26 -8.15
N THR A 143 -1.64 11.17 -9.46
CA THR A 143 -1.59 12.35 -10.32
C THR A 143 -2.67 13.36 -9.96
N THR A 144 -3.90 12.89 -9.74
CA THR A 144 -5.04 13.73 -9.32
C THR A 144 -4.75 14.45 -8.00
N GLN A 145 -4.25 13.74 -6.99
CA GLN A 145 -3.91 14.33 -5.68
C GLN A 145 -2.79 15.37 -5.79
N ALA A 146 -1.73 15.06 -6.54
CA ALA A 146 -0.60 15.98 -6.70
C ALA A 146 -0.99 17.27 -7.43
N ILE A 147 -1.76 17.15 -8.50
CA ILE A 147 -2.25 18.33 -9.25
C ILE A 147 -3.20 19.17 -8.38
N ALA A 148 -4.16 18.54 -7.70
CA ALA A 148 -5.07 19.27 -6.81
C ALA A 148 -4.32 19.99 -5.68
N LEU A 149 -3.32 19.35 -5.09
CA LEU A 149 -2.47 19.97 -4.06
C LEU A 149 -1.69 21.17 -4.62
N GLN A 150 -1.13 21.06 -5.83
CA GLN A 150 -0.44 22.14 -6.51
C GLN A 150 -1.36 23.35 -6.77
N GLU A 151 -2.52 23.08 -7.35
CA GLU A 151 -3.50 24.13 -7.69
C GLU A 151 -4.04 24.85 -6.45
N ASP A 152 -4.30 24.10 -5.38
CA ASP A 152 -4.86 24.67 -4.16
C ASP A 152 -3.84 25.51 -3.37
N LEU A 153 -2.61 25.04 -3.24
CA LEU A 153 -1.56 25.78 -2.52
C LEU A 153 -1.02 26.96 -3.32
N ALA A 154 -1.03 26.88 -4.66
CA ALA A 154 -0.65 28.01 -5.52
C ALA A 154 -1.51 29.25 -5.30
N LYS A 155 -2.79 29.11 -4.91
CA LYS A 155 -3.69 30.22 -4.54
C LYS A 155 -3.16 31.06 -3.38
N ASN A 156 -2.30 30.47 -2.55
CA ASN A 156 -1.65 31.14 -1.41
C ASN A 156 -0.16 31.47 -1.68
N GLY A 157 0.29 31.33 -2.92
CA GLY A 157 1.70 31.55 -3.30
C GLY A 157 2.65 30.48 -2.77
N ILE A 158 2.14 29.30 -2.41
CA ILE A 158 2.93 28.15 -1.94
C ILE A 158 3.16 27.21 -3.12
N THR A 159 4.40 26.77 -3.31
CA THR A 159 4.78 25.86 -4.41
C THR A 159 4.84 24.41 -3.91
N VAL A 160 4.31 23.48 -4.69
CA VAL A 160 4.50 22.03 -4.43
C VAL A 160 5.58 21.49 -5.37
N LYS A 161 6.58 20.81 -4.79
CA LYS A 161 7.72 20.24 -5.52
C LYS A 161 7.77 18.73 -5.31
N SER A 162 7.78 17.97 -6.40
CA SER A 162 8.13 16.56 -6.33
C SER A 162 9.65 16.40 -6.19
N ILE A 163 10.07 15.69 -5.15
CA ILE A 163 11.49 15.38 -4.88
C ILE A 163 11.68 13.88 -4.77
N ALA A 164 12.92 13.43 -4.84
CA ALA A 164 13.25 12.03 -4.53
C ALA A 164 12.89 11.71 -3.08
N ASP A 165 12.47 10.46 -2.83
CA ASP A 165 12.07 10.01 -1.49
C ASP A 165 13.20 10.25 -0.46
N PRO A 166 13.00 11.16 0.52
CA PRO A 166 14.00 11.48 1.53
C PRO A 166 14.33 10.29 2.45
N MET A 167 13.44 9.29 2.54
CA MET A 167 13.67 8.09 3.35
C MET A 167 14.85 7.27 2.83
N ASN A 168 15.21 7.37 1.56
CA ASN A 168 16.40 6.71 1.01
C ASN A 168 17.71 7.17 1.68
N GLU A 169 17.74 8.39 2.22
CA GLU A 169 18.93 8.92 2.90
C GLU A 169 18.88 8.72 4.42
N ILE A 170 17.70 8.86 5.03
CA ILE A 170 17.56 8.91 6.49
C ILE A 170 17.13 7.59 7.14
N TRP A 171 16.50 6.69 6.39
CA TRP A 171 16.05 5.37 6.90
C TRP A 171 17.10 4.30 6.60
N THR A 172 18.13 4.24 7.44
CA THR A 172 19.31 3.40 7.21
C THR A 172 19.06 1.89 7.29
N ASP A 173 18.05 1.48 8.02
CA ASP A 173 17.61 0.08 8.19
C ASP A 173 16.30 -0.21 7.41
N ARG A 174 16.05 0.55 6.34
CA ARG A 174 14.87 0.37 5.48
C ARG A 174 14.81 -1.06 4.95
N PRO A 175 13.66 -1.76 5.09
CA PRO A 175 13.48 -3.06 4.47
C PRO A 175 13.78 -2.99 2.95
N PRO A 176 14.36 -4.04 2.35
CA PRO A 176 14.58 -4.06 0.91
C PRO A 176 13.26 -4.05 0.13
N MET A 177 13.34 -3.72 -1.15
CA MET A 177 12.25 -3.96 -2.09
C MET A 177 11.88 -5.45 -2.07
N PRO A 178 10.59 -5.81 -2.27
CA PRO A 178 10.19 -7.21 -2.33
C PRO A 178 10.93 -7.96 -3.44
N GLU A 179 11.52 -9.11 -3.13
CA GLU A 179 12.34 -9.92 -4.04
C GLU A 179 11.79 -11.33 -4.26
N ALA A 180 10.69 -11.70 -3.61
CA ALA A 180 10.09 -13.02 -3.75
C ALA A 180 9.74 -13.32 -5.21
N PRO A 181 10.05 -14.52 -5.74
CA PRO A 181 9.75 -14.86 -7.12
C PRO A 181 8.27 -14.72 -7.46
N ALA A 182 7.99 -14.16 -8.62
CA ALA A 182 6.66 -14.19 -9.20
C ALA A 182 6.39 -15.58 -9.80
N PHE A 183 5.13 -16.00 -9.82
CA PHE A 183 4.73 -17.30 -10.32
C PHE A 183 3.50 -17.24 -11.21
N ILE A 184 3.35 -18.23 -12.08
CA ILE A 184 2.26 -18.33 -13.04
C ILE A 184 0.96 -18.74 -12.34
N HIS A 185 -0.11 -18.02 -12.56
CA HIS A 185 -1.46 -18.42 -12.20
C HIS A 185 -2.03 -19.32 -13.32
N GLU A 186 -1.98 -20.62 -13.12
CA GLU A 186 -2.25 -21.61 -14.15
C GLU A 186 -3.62 -21.44 -14.82
N MET A 187 -3.66 -21.80 -16.11
CA MET A 187 -4.84 -21.73 -16.96
C MET A 187 -6.08 -22.45 -16.40
N LYS A 188 -5.86 -23.54 -15.66
CA LYS A 188 -6.94 -24.30 -14.99
C LYS A 188 -7.72 -23.47 -13.97
N TYR A 189 -7.10 -22.41 -13.42
CA TYR A 189 -7.71 -21.44 -12.49
C TYR A 189 -8.11 -20.16 -13.21
N ALA A 190 -7.24 -19.62 -14.05
CA ALA A 190 -7.45 -18.35 -14.76
C ALA A 190 -8.58 -18.42 -15.81
N GLY A 191 -8.76 -19.56 -16.45
CA GLY A 191 -9.82 -19.84 -17.44
C GLY A 191 -9.70 -19.06 -18.76
N LYS A 192 -8.75 -18.12 -18.85
CA LYS A 192 -8.48 -17.31 -20.06
C LYS A 192 -7.00 -17.01 -20.15
N SER A 193 -6.42 -17.19 -21.34
CA SER A 193 -4.99 -16.99 -21.58
C SER A 193 -4.58 -15.51 -21.52
N CYS A 194 -3.30 -15.24 -21.26
CA CYS A 194 -2.74 -13.90 -21.32
C CYS A 194 -2.94 -13.27 -22.71
N PRO A 195 -2.62 -13.93 -23.84
CA PRO A 195 -2.88 -13.38 -25.18
C PRO A 195 -4.35 -13.02 -25.44
N ASP A 196 -5.31 -13.85 -24.97
CA ASP A 196 -6.74 -13.56 -25.12
C ASP A 196 -7.18 -12.34 -24.33
N LYS A 197 -6.60 -12.15 -23.13
CA LYS A 197 -6.84 -10.96 -22.29
C LYS A 197 -6.27 -9.72 -22.94
N LEU A 198 -5.03 -9.77 -23.42
CA LEU A 198 -4.38 -8.67 -24.15
C LEU A 198 -5.19 -8.29 -25.40
N ALA A 199 -5.66 -9.27 -26.18
CA ALA A 199 -6.51 -9.01 -27.33
C ALA A 199 -7.85 -8.34 -26.94
N ALA A 200 -8.45 -8.70 -25.78
CA ALA A 200 -9.64 -8.05 -25.27
C ALA A 200 -9.35 -6.59 -24.85
N ILE A 201 -8.25 -6.35 -24.14
CA ILE A 201 -7.83 -5.02 -23.71
C ILE A 201 -7.59 -4.11 -24.92
N ARG A 202 -6.86 -4.57 -25.93
CA ARG A 202 -6.62 -3.80 -27.18
C ARG A 202 -7.90 -3.44 -27.92
N ARG A 203 -8.94 -4.29 -27.86
CA ARG A 203 -10.25 -3.93 -28.41
C ARG A 203 -10.93 -2.78 -27.66
N GLU A 204 -10.80 -2.75 -26.34
CA GLU A 204 -11.33 -1.62 -25.56
C GLU A 204 -10.51 -0.35 -25.78
N MET A 205 -9.18 -0.44 -25.81
CA MET A 205 -8.30 0.70 -26.13
C MET A 205 -8.71 1.34 -27.47
N LYS A 206 -8.96 0.51 -28.50
CA LYS A 206 -9.39 1.00 -29.80
C LYS A 206 -10.74 1.73 -29.78
N LYS A 207 -11.67 1.33 -28.90
CA LYS A 207 -12.96 2.03 -28.76
C LYS A 207 -12.80 3.42 -28.13
N SER A 208 -11.84 3.57 -27.24
CA SER A 208 -11.49 4.84 -26.59
C SER A 208 -10.46 5.65 -27.39
N GLU A 209 -10.08 5.22 -28.59
CA GLU A 209 -9.04 5.87 -29.42
C GLU A 209 -7.70 6.05 -28.66
N ALA A 210 -7.35 5.07 -27.83
CA ALA A 210 -6.10 5.04 -27.07
C ALA A 210 -5.03 4.26 -27.80
N ASP A 211 -3.90 4.89 -28.10
CA ASP A 211 -2.73 4.25 -28.72
C ASP A 211 -1.93 3.44 -27.72
N VAL A 212 -1.87 3.92 -26.47
CA VAL A 212 -1.13 3.30 -25.37
C VAL A 212 -2.02 3.24 -24.12
N LEU A 213 -1.97 2.14 -23.38
CA LEU A 213 -2.53 1.97 -22.05
C LEU A 213 -1.40 1.79 -21.04
N LEU A 214 -1.31 2.68 -20.03
CA LEU A 214 -0.41 2.55 -18.90
C LEU A 214 -1.20 2.02 -17.71
N VAL A 215 -0.75 0.90 -17.14
CA VAL A 215 -1.39 0.22 -16.02
C VAL A 215 -0.47 0.22 -14.82
N SER A 216 -0.92 0.84 -13.72
CA SER A 216 -0.22 0.87 -12.44
C SER A 216 -0.85 -0.06 -11.40
N ALA A 217 -2.14 -0.40 -11.54
CA ALA A 217 -2.86 -1.23 -10.58
C ALA A 217 -2.35 -2.67 -10.59
N LEU A 218 -1.77 -3.12 -9.48
CA LEU A 218 -1.08 -4.41 -9.36
C LEU A 218 -2.00 -5.61 -9.61
N ASP A 219 -3.24 -5.54 -9.16
CA ASP A 219 -4.25 -6.58 -9.36
C ASP A 219 -4.73 -6.69 -10.82
N GLU A 220 -4.74 -5.59 -11.55
CA GLU A 220 -5.03 -5.58 -12.99
C GLU A 220 -3.90 -6.20 -13.79
N ILE A 221 -2.65 -5.89 -13.44
CA ILE A 221 -1.45 -6.49 -14.04
C ILE A 221 -1.43 -8.00 -13.77
N ALA A 222 -1.63 -8.40 -12.49
CA ALA A 222 -1.66 -9.80 -12.10
C ALA A 222 -2.75 -10.59 -12.83
N TRP A 223 -3.94 -9.99 -13.02
CA TRP A 223 -5.02 -10.62 -13.79
C TRP A 223 -4.67 -10.69 -15.28
N THR A 224 -4.15 -9.62 -15.87
CA THR A 224 -3.84 -9.56 -17.30
C THR A 224 -2.81 -10.60 -17.72
N LEU A 225 -1.71 -10.66 -16.97
CA LEU A 225 -0.59 -11.54 -17.27
C LEU A 225 -0.73 -12.95 -16.69
N ASN A 226 -1.79 -13.25 -15.93
CA ASN A 226 -1.92 -14.51 -15.19
C ASN A 226 -0.72 -14.82 -14.30
N ILE A 227 -0.26 -13.84 -13.55
CA ILE A 227 0.84 -13.98 -12.60
C ILE A 227 0.39 -13.64 -11.19
N ARG A 228 1.10 -14.16 -10.21
CA ARG A 228 0.94 -13.83 -8.79
C ARG A 228 2.30 -13.68 -8.14
N GLY A 229 2.34 -13.06 -6.97
CA GLY A 229 3.52 -12.93 -6.14
C GLY A 229 3.14 -12.68 -4.69
N ASN A 230 4.12 -12.47 -3.84
CA ASN A 230 3.96 -12.30 -2.40
C ASN A 230 4.57 -10.95 -1.94
N ASP A 231 4.46 -9.91 -2.75
CA ASP A 231 5.08 -8.62 -2.47
C ASP A 231 4.33 -7.82 -1.42
N VAL A 232 3.02 -8.02 -1.36
CA VAL A 232 2.11 -7.34 -0.43
C VAL A 232 1.45 -8.38 0.47
N HIS A 233 1.46 -8.12 1.77
CA HIS A 233 0.83 -8.99 2.76
C HIS A 233 -0.66 -9.21 2.44
N CYS A 234 -1.14 -10.43 2.53
CA CYS A 234 -2.51 -10.85 2.22
C CYS A 234 -3.00 -10.51 0.79
N ASN A 235 -2.13 -10.03 -0.09
CA ASN A 235 -2.49 -9.69 -1.46
C ASN A 235 -1.50 -10.33 -2.45
N PRO A 236 -1.90 -11.34 -3.24
CA PRO A 236 -0.98 -12.11 -4.07
C PRO A 236 -0.64 -11.39 -5.39
N VAL A 237 -0.07 -10.20 -5.30
CA VAL A 237 0.34 -9.35 -6.42
C VAL A 237 1.85 -9.19 -6.49
N VAL A 238 2.31 -8.68 -7.63
CA VAL A 238 3.71 -8.37 -7.90
C VAL A 238 3.84 -6.86 -8.15
N VAL A 239 4.75 -6.21 -7.46
CA VAL A 239 5.10 -4.80 -7.69
C VAL A 239 5.67 -4.67 -9.09
N SER A 240 4.92 -4.00 -9.97
CA SER A 240 5.22 -3.96 -11.40
C SER A 240 4.39 -2.89 -12.13
N TYR A 241 4.82 -2.52 -13.34
CA TYR A 241 4.02 -1.73 -14.28
C TYR A 241 3.77 -2.51 -15.57
N LEU A 242 2.73 -2.15 -16.28
CA LEU A 242 2.41 -2.73 -17.58
C LEU A 242 2.06 -1.61 -18.56
N ILE A 243 2.69 -1.63 -19.74
CA ILE A 243 2.40 -0.70 -20.82
C ILE A 243 2.01 -1.54 -22.04
N ILE A 244 0.83 -1.25 -22.59
CA ILE A 244 0.25 -1.99 -23.71
C ILE A 244 0.03 -1.00 -24.85
N ASN A 245 0.51 -1.30 -26.05
CA ASN A 245 0.13 -0.63 -27.28
C ASN A 245 -0.55 -1.63 -28.25
N GLU A 246 -0.83 -1.21 -29.47
CA GLU A 246 -1.51 -2.05 -30.46
C GLU A 246 -0.76 -3.36 -30.74
N GLN A 247 0.57 -3.35 -30.74
CA GLN A 247 1.41 -4.48 -31.15
C GLN A 247 2.20 -5.09 -30.00
N GLU A 248 2.69 -4.28 -29.06
CA GLU A 248 3.65 -4.66 -28.03
C GLU A 248 3.01 -4.62 -26.65
N THR A 249 3.61 -5.36 -25.74
CA THR A 249 3.28 -5.35 -24.30
C THR A 249 4.57 -5.35 -23.52
N HIS A 250 4.77 -4.34 -22.70
CA HIS A 250 5.99 -4.12 -21.90
C HIS A 250 5.68 -4.27 -20.44
N PHE A 251 6.35 -5.21 -19.77
CA PHE A 251 6.18 -5.53 -18.35
C PHE A 251 7.42 -5.15 -17.57
N PHE A 252 7.24 -4.31 -16.54
CA PHE A 252 8.33 -3.77 -15.73
C PHE A 252 8.28 -4.41 -14.34
N ILE A 253 9.29 -5.20 -14.00
CA ILE A 253 9.39 -5.98 -12.78
C ILE A 253 10.84 -6.00 -12.29
N GLN A 254 11.06 -6.19 -10.98
CA GLN A 254 12.39 -6.46 -10.44
C GLN A 254 12.97 -7.74 -11.08
N PRO A 255 14.18 -7.69 -11.67
CA PRO A 255 14.76 -8.85 -12.38
C PRO A 255 14.88 -10.10 -11.51
N GLU A 256 15.13 -9.94 -10.21
CA GLU A 256 15.31 -11.03 -9.23
C GLU A 256 14.05 -11.88 -9.06
N LYS A 257 12.88 -11.36 -9.43
CA LYS A 257 11.58 -12.07 -9.35
C LYS A 257 11.29 -12.94 -10.55
N VAL A 258 12.04 -12.76 -11.64
CA VAL A 258 11.76 -13.43 -12.91
C VAL A 258 12.50 -14.76 -12.96
N THR A 259 11.75 -15.87 -12.78
CA THR A 259 12.28 -17.21 -13.00
C THR A 259 12.39 -17.53 -14.50
N GLU A 260 13.19 -18.53 -14.86
CA GLU A 260 13.28 -19.01 -16.26
C GLU A 260 11.91 -19.45 -16.80
N GLU A 261 11.10 -20.12 -15.97
CA GLU A 261 9.73 -20.54 -16.33
C GLU A 261 8.82 -19.35 -16.61
N LEU A 262 8.86 -18.32 -15.74
CA LEU A 262 8.07 -17.11 -15.93
C LEU A 262 8.51 -16.33 -17.17
N SER A 263 9.82 -16.23 -17.40
CA SER A 263 10.36 -15.57 -18.59
C SER A 263 9.88 -16.23 -19.88
N ALA A 264 9.99 -17.56 -19.96
CA ALA A 264 9.52 -18.33 -21.13
C ALA A 264 8.00 -18.17 -21.35
N TYR A 265 7.21 -18.21 -20.25
CA TYR A 265 5.76 -18.00 -20.33
C TYR A 265 5.38 -16.63 -20.87
N LEU A 266 6.04 -15.57 -20.40
CA LEU A 266 5.75 -14.20 -20.84
C LEU A 266 6.22 -13.95 -22.26
N GLU A 267 7.38 -14.50 -22.64
CA GLU A 267 7.88 -14.44 -24.03
C GLU A 267 6.93 -15.13 -25.01
N GLU A 268 6.43 -16.33 -24.68
CA GLU A 268 5.41 -17.02 -25.49
C GLU A 268 4.11 -16.21 -25.60
N ALA A 269 3.76 -15.45 -24.56
CA ALA A 269 2.61 -14.56 -24.57
C ALA A 269 2.85 -13.23 -25.33
N GLY A 270 4.05 -12.99 -25.87
CA GLY A 270 4.42 -11.76 -26.57
C GLY A 270 4.62 -10.56 -25.63
N VAL A 271 5.08 -10.80 -24.41
CA VAL A 271 5.36 -9.76 -23.39
C VAL A 271 6.86 -9.57 -23.23
N THR A 272 7.33 -8.34 -23.43
CA THR A 272 8.72 -7.97 -23.23
C THR A 272 8.94 -7.53 -21.79
N ILE A 273 9.93 -8.14 -21.12
CA ILE A 273 10.27 -7.86 -19.72
C ILE A 273 11.34 -6.76 -19.63
N HIS A 274 11.15 -5.82 -18.72
CA HIS A 274 12.07 -4.73 -18.40
C HIS A 274 12.32 -4.67 -16.89
N ALA A 275 13.42 -4.04 -16.49
CA ALA A 275 13.65 -3.76 -15.07
C ALA A 275 12.63 -2.73 -14.56
N TYR A 276 12.13 -2.94 -13.32
CA TYR A 276 11.14 -2.06 -12.69
C TYR A 276 11.57 -0.58 -12.70
N GLY A 277 12.87 -0.34 -12.42
CA GLY A 277 13.45 1.01 -12.40
C GLY A 277 13.50 1.72 -13.75
N ASP A 278 13.30 1.00 -14.86
CA ASP A 278 13.32 1.58 -16.20
C ASP A 278 11.98 2.21 -16.62
N THR A 279 10.93 2.07 -15.81
CA THR A 279 9.57 2.53 -16.15
C THR A 279 9.54 4.01 -16.53
N GLU A 280 10.05 4.90 -15.69
CA GLU A 280 10.04 6.35 -15.96
C GLU A 280 10.83 6.68 -17.24
N SER A 281 12.02 6.11 -17.39
CA SER A 281 12.86 6.32 -18.58
C SER A 281 12.25 5.77 -19.87
N PHE A 282 11.46 4.70 -19.78
CA PHE A 282 10.71 4.16 -20.90
C PHE A 282 9.56 5.08 -21.29
N VAL A 283 8.82 5.56 -20.29
CA VAL A 283 7.66 6.46 -20.47
C VAL A 283 8.07 7.75 -21.21
N THR A 284 9.26 8.31 -20.93
CA THR A 284 9.77 9.51 -21.66
C THR A 284 9.96 9.31 -23.18
N ARG A 285 9.97 8.05 -23.63
CA ARG A 285 10.22 7.68 -25.03
C ARG A 285 8.98 7.17 -25.76
N ILE A 286 7.82 7.21 -25.10
CA ILE A 286 6.56 6.87 -25.77
C ILE A 286 6.34 7.83 -26.95
N PRO A 287 6.04 7.33 -28.15
CA PRO A 287 5.76 8.18 -29.31
C PRO A 287 4.55 9.09 -29.09
N ASP A 288 4.48 10.16 -29.86
CA ASP A 288 3.31 11.04 -29.90
C ASP A 288 2.04 10.24 -30.16
N GLY A 289 1.01 10.49 -29.39
CA GLY A 289 -0.26 9.76 -29.47
C GLY A 289 -1.13 9.96 -28.23
N SER A 290 -2.18 9.16 -28.14
CA SER A 290 -3.09 9.14 -27.01
C SER A 290 -2.69 8.05 -26.00
N ILE A 291 -2.52 8.46 -24.75
CA ILE A 291 -2.18 7.58 -23.63
C ILE A 291 -3.36 7.51 -22.67
N MET A 292 -3.96 6.35 -22.55
CA MET A 292 -4.98 6.08 -21.54
C MET A 292 -4.29 5.69 -20.23
N LEU A 293 -4.70 6.33 -19.15
CA LEU A 293 -4.33 6.00 -17.78
C LEU A 293 -5.40 6.54 -16.83
N ASP A 294 -5.50 5.94 -15.65
CA ASP A 294 -6.32 6.45 -14.55
C ASP A 294 -5.46 7.36 -13.67
N MET A 295 -5.68 8.67 -13.73
CA MET A 295 -4.91 9.64 -12.94
C MET A 295 -5.07 9.46 -11.43
N GLY A 296 -6.16 8.83 -10.98
CA GLY A 296 -6.38 8.45 -9.59
C GLY A 296 -5.56 7.22 -9.16
N LYS A 297 -5.04 6.44 -10.12
CA LYS A 297 -4.27 5.20 -9.90
C LYS A 297 -2.84 5.26 -10.43
N THR A 298 -2.51 6.26 -11.22
CA THR A 298 -1.16 6.49 -11.74
C THR A 298 -0.45 7.52 -10.87
N ASN A 299 0.74 7.20 -10.40
CA ASN A 299 1.50 8.13 -9.59
C ASN A 299 2.03 9.32 -10.41
N TYR A 300 2.23 10.44 -9.71
CA TYR A 300 2.61 11.71 -10.32
C TYR A 300 3.99 11.68 -10.99
N ALA A 301 4.94 10.90 -10.49
CA ALA A 301 6.28 10.80 -11.09
C ALA A 301 6.21 10.18 -12.49
N VAL A 302 5.50 9.07 -12.65
CA VAL A 302 5.30 8.40 -13.95
C VAL A 302 4.50 9.31 -14.91
N TYR A 303 3.44 9.95 -14.43
CA TYR A 303 2.66 10.91 -15.23
C TYR A 303 3.52 12.08 -15.71
N SER A 304 4.33 12.66 -14.83
CA SER A 304 5.18 13.82 -15.15
C SER A 304 6.31 13.48 -16.12
N ALA A 305 6.64 12.19 -16.26
CA ALA A 305 7.64 11.72 -17.23
C ALA A 305 7.08 11.58 -18.66
N LEU A 306 5.75 11.67 -18.85
CA LEU A 306 5.13 11.59 -20.17
C LEU A 306 5.59 12.74 -21.07
N PRO A 307 5.84 12.49 -22.37
CA PRO A 307 6.13 13.55 -23.31
C PRO A 307 4.98 14.58 -23.36
N PRO A 308 5.28 15.88 -23.35
CA PRO A 308 4.24 16.92 -23.43
C PRO A 308 3.37 16.90 -24.70
N SER A 309 3.84 16.21 -25.75
CA SER A 309 3.13 16.00 -27.00
C SER A 309 2.07 14.90 -26.93
N CYS A 310 2.10 14.06 -25.87
CA CYS A 310 1.12 13.01 -25.67
C CYS A 310 -0.21 13.58 -25.15
N ARG A 311 -1.31 13.13 -25.73
CA ARG A 311 -2.66 13.42 -25.22
C ARG A 311 -3.05 12.41 -24.17
N VAL A 312 -3.15 12.83 -22.92
CA VAL A 312 -3.61 11.95 -21.84
C VAL A 312 -5.12 11.79 -21.89
N LEU A 313 -5.58 10.56 -21.87
CA LEU A 313 -6.97 10.15 -21.69
C LEU A 313 -7.10 9.68 -20.24
N ASP A 314 -7.64 10.55 -19.36
CA ASP A 314 -7.92 10.21 -17.97
C ASP A 314 -9.20 9.38 -17.90
N GLU A 315 -9.05 8.08 -18.01
CA GLU A 315 -10.16 7.13 -17.99
C GLU A 315 -9.83 5.95 -17.09
N ARG A 316 -10.85 5.39 -16.48
CA ARG A 316 -10.71 4.15 -15.73
C ARG A 316 -10.21 3.05 -16.66
N SER A 317 -9.21 2.29 -16.21
CA SER A 317 -8.66 1.18 -16.95
C SER A 317 -9.76 0.19 -17.42
N PRO A 318 -9.78 -0.20 -18.71
CA PRO A 318 -10.74 -1.18 -19.21
C PRO A 318 -10.54 -2.56 -18.56
N ILE A 319 -9.36 -2.83 -18.02
CA ILE A 319 -9.03 -4.07 -17.31
C ILE A 319 -9.90 -4.23 -16.07
N ALA A 320 -10.20 -3.14 -15.36
CA ALA A 320 -11.03 -3.17 -14.16
C ALA A 320 -12.39 -3.84 -14.42
N LEU A 321 -13.06 -3.47 -15.53
CA LEU A 321 -14.34 -4.07 -15.90
C LEU A 321 -14.17 -5.50 -16.45
N LEU A 322 -13.19 -5.73 -17.31
CA LEU A 322 -12.91 -7.07 -17.85
C LEU A 322 -12.59 -8.08 -16.75
N LYS A 323 -11.87 -7.67 -15.70
CA LYS A 323 -11.56 -8.47 -14.51
C LYS A 323 -12.78 -8.69 -13.62
N ALA A 324 -13.67 -7.70 -13.51
CA ALA A 324 -14.87 -7.80 -12.67
C ALA A 324 -15.86 -8.85 -13.21
N VAL A 325 -15.92 -9.02 -14.53
CA VAL A 325 -16.78 -10.04 -15.18
C VAL A 325 -16.07 -11.39 -15.16
N ARG A 326 -16.41 -12.23 -14.19
CA ARG A 326 -15.81 -13.55 -13.97
C ARG A 326 -16.19 -14.54 -15.04
N ASN A 327 -15.22 -15.33 -15.50
CA ASN A 327 -15.48 -16.49 -16.35
C ASN A 327 -15.89 -17.73 -15.51
N ASP A 328 -16.38 -18.80 -16.19
CA ASP A 328 -16.89 -19.99 -15.51
C ASP A 328 -15.86 -20.69 -14.62
N ARG A 329 -14.56 -20.63 -14.97
CA ARG A 329 -13.47 -21.21 -14.16
C ARG A 329 -13.23 -20.39 -12.89
N GLU A 330 -13.21 -19.09 -13.00
CA GLU A 330 -13.10 -18.20 -11.84
C GLU A 330 -14.29 -18.36 -10.90
N ILE A 331 -15.53 -18.46 -11.44
CA ILE A 331 -16.75 -18.71 -10.65
C ILE A 331 -16.65 -20.05 -9.93
N ALA A 332 -16.29 -21.13 -10.63
CA ALA A 332 -16.13 -22.43 -10.04
C ALA A 332 -15.03 -22.45 -8.96
N GLY A 333 -13.92 -21.71 -9.18
CA GLY A 333 -12.86 -21.51 -8.21
C GLY A 333 -13.34 -20.81 -6.93
N ILE A 334 -14.13 -19.74 -7.05
CA ILE A 334 -14.74 -19.03 -5.93
C ILE A 334 -15.65 -19.96 -5.12
N HIS A 335 -16.57 -20.68 -5.77
CA HIS A 335 -17.44 -21.64 -5.08
C HIS A 335 -16.64 -22.69 -4.30
N ALA A 336 -15.60 -23.27 -4.93
CA ALA A 336 -14.77 -24.27 -4.28
C ALA A 336 -13.96 -23.69 -3.11
N ALA A 337 -13.47 -22.45 -3.21
CA ALA A 337 -12.78 -21.77 -2.13
C ALA A 337 -13.72 -21.51 -0.94
N MET A 338 -14.92 -20.98 -1.20
CA MET A 338 -15.92 -20.73 -0.16
C MET A 338 -16.36 -21.99 0.57
N GLN A 339 -16.46 -23.13 -0.12
CA GLN A 339 -16.75 -24.42 0.54
C GLN A 339 -15.62 -24.84 1.48
N ARG A 340 -14.36 -24.72 1.05
CA ARG A 340 -13.19 -25.05 1.88
C ARG A 340 -13.08 -24.15 3.10
N ASP A 341 -13.24 -22.83 2.90
CA ASP A 341 -13.23 -21.87 4.00
C ASP A 341 -14.39 -22.10 4.97
N GLY A 342 -15.60 -22.40 4.47
CA GLY A 342 -16.73 -22.78 5.29
C GLY A 342 -16.45 -24.02 6.17
N VAL A 343 -15.76 -25.03 5.65
CA VAL A 343 -15.32 -26.21 6.43
C VAL A 343 -14.33 -25.80 7.52
N ALA A 344 -13.36 -24.94 7.20
CA ALA A 344 -12.38 -24.43 8.17
C ALA A 344 -13.08 -23.66 9.31
N LEU A 345 -14.01 -22.75 8.94
CA LEU A 345 -14.78 -21.94 9.91
C LEU A 345 -15.67 -22.82 10.81
N VAL A 346 -16.35 -23.83 10.29
CA VAL A 346 -17.19 -24.73 11.12
C VAL A 346 -16.31 -25.50 12.13
N LYS A 347 -15.15 -25.98 11.71
CA LYS A 347 -14.18 -26.64 12.61
C LYS A 347 -13.66 -25.67 13.67
N PHE A 348 -13.34 -24.46 13.27
CA PHE A 348 -12.87 -23.40 14.18
C PHE A 348 -13.94 -23.04 15.20
N LEU A 349 -15.16 -22.76 14.80
CA LEU A 349 -16.26 -22.40 15.72
C LEU A 349 -16.55 -23.53 16.73
N LYS A 350 -16.55 -24.79 16.28
CA LYS A 350 -16.69 -25.94 17.19
C LYS A 350 -15.56 -26.01 18.21
N TRP A 351 -14.32 -25.81 17.78
CA TRP A 351 -13.15 -25.78 18.69
C TRP A 351 -13.26 -24.60 19.65
N LEU A 352 -13.69 -23.42 19.18
CA LEU A 352 -13.74 -22.19 19.96
C LEU A 352 -14.67 -22.32 21.16
N GLU A 353 -15.86 -22.95 21.01
CA GLU A 353 -16.82 -23.18 22.11
C GLU A 353 -16.19 -23.96 23.27
N GLU A 354 -15.42 -25.00 22.98
CA GLU A 354 -14.74 -25.82 23.97
C GLU A 354 -13.53 -25.10 24.58
N ALA A 355 -12.73 -24.46 23.74
CA ALA A 355 -11.48 -23.79 24.12
C ALA A 355 -11.71 -22.55 25.01
N VAL A 356 -12.69 -21.72 24.67
CA VAL A 356 -13.06 -20.53 25.48
C VAL A 356 -13.57 -20.95 26.85
N SER A 357 -14.34 -22.04 26.94
CA SER A 357 -14.82 -22.58 28.20
C SER A 357 -13.70 -23.06 29.12
N ALA A 358 -12.57 -23.50 28.56
CA ALA A 358 -11.37 -23.88 29.32
C ALA A 358 -10.57 -22.68 29.86
N GLY A 359 -10.77 -21.47 29.31
CA GLY A 359 -10.24 -20.20 29.82
C GLY A 359 -8.75 -19.95 29.56
N ASN A 360 -8.13 -20.65 28.62
CA ASN A 360 -6.68 -20.56 28.32
C ASN A 360 -6.37 -19.84 26.98
N GLU A 361 -7.40 -19.43 26.25
CA GLU A 361 -7.22 -18.82 24.93
C GLU A 361 -7.01 -17.31 25.02
N THR A 362 -6.27 -16.79 24.06
CA THR A 362 -6.04 -15.37 23.82
C THR A 362 -6.49 -15.01 22.40
N GLU A 363 -6.63 -13.74 22.10
CA GLU A 363 -6.94 -13.26 20.74
C GLU A 363 -5.92 -13.76 19.73
N ILE A 364 -4.62 -13.79 20.09
CA ILE A 364 -3.54 -14.33 19.24
C ILE A 364 -3.68 -15.84 19.03
N SER A 365 -4.02 -16.62 20.08
CA SER A 365 -4.16 -18.07 19.93
C SER A 365 -5.39 -18.44 19.11
N VAL A 366 -6.45 -17.67 19.20
CA VAL A 366 -7.67 -17.80 18.41
C VAL A 366 -7.38 -17.53 16.92
N ASP A 367 -6.65 -16.45 16.60
CA ASP A 367 -6.19 -16.17 15.24
C ASP A 367 -5.34 -17.29 14.66
N LYS A 368 -4.30 -17.73 15.39
CA LYS A 368 -3.45 -18.84 14.98
C LYS A 368 -4.24 -20.13 14.71
N LYS A 369 -5.25 -20.41 15.54
CA LYS A 369 -6.08 -21.61 15.35
C LYS A 369 -6.95 -21.52 14.11
N LEU A 370 -7.51 -20.36 13.79
CA LEU A 370 -8.25 -20.16 12.54
C LEU A 370 -7.34 -20.36 11.34
N HIS A 371 -6.14 -19.78 11.37
CA HIS A 371 -5.12 -19.97 10.35
C HIS A 371 -4.77 -21.46 10.16
N GLU A 372 -4.57 -22.23 11.25
CA GLU A 372 -4.30 -23.68 11.17
C GLU A 372 -5.41 -24.46 10.43
N PHE A 373 -6.68 -24.16 10.72
CA PHE A 373 -7.81 -24.83 10.06
C PHE A 373 -7.92 -24.46 8.57
N ARG A 374 -7.60 -23.22 8.20
CA ARG A 374 -7.55 -22.76 6.81
C ARG A 374 -6.35 -23.37 6.07
N ALA A 375 -5.17 -23.34 6.68
CA ALA A 375 -3.94 -23.90 6.11
C ALA A 375 -4.03 -25.42 5.87
N ALA A 376 -4.84 -26.13 6.64
CA ALA A 376 -5.13 -27.55 6.44
C ALA A 376 -6.05 -27.84 5.23
N GLN A 377 -6.64 -26.81 4.59
CA GLN A 377 -7.45 -27.00 3.40
C GLN A 377 -6.59 -27.10 2.13
N PRO A 378 -6.99 -27.89 1.15
CA PRO A 378 -6.29 -27.95 -0.14
C PRO A 378 -6.23 -26.59 -0.83
N LEU A 379 -5.10 -26.30 -1.49
CA LEU A 379 -4.88 -25.07 -2.28
C LEU A 379 -4.92 -23.78 -1.45
N TYR A 380 -4.62 -23.86 -0.16
CA TYR A 380 -4.45 -22.67 0.66
C TYR A 380 -3.22 -21.88 0.20
N MET A 381 -3.40 -20.57 -0.02
CA MET A 381 -2.36 -19.67 -0.52
C MET A 381 -2.03 -18.53 0.46
N GLY A 382 -2.72 -18.46 1.59
CA GLY A 382 -2.59 -17.40 2.59
C GLY A 382 -3.93 -16.80 2.98
N GLU A 383 -3.91 -15.92 3.97
CA GLU A 383 -5.09 -15.16 4.40
C GLU A 383 -5.38 -14.04 3.38
N SER A 384 -6.63 -13.60 3.31
CA SER A 384 -7.04 -12.46 2.48
C SER A 384 -6.91 -11.12 3.20
N PHE A 385 -6.87 -11.15 4.53
CA PHE A 385 -6.59 -10.02 5.44
C PHE A 385 -6.35 -10.59 6.86
N ASP A 386 -5.73 -9.80 7.72
CA ASP A 386 -5.44 -10.19 9.11
C ASP A 386 -6.73 -10.38 9.90
N THR A 387 -6.75 -11.39 10.79
CA THR A 387 -7.93 -11.70 11.58
C THR A 387 -8.23 -10.58 12.56
N ILE A 388 -9.45 -10.04 12.52
CA ILE A 388 -9.95 -9.07 13.50
C ILE A 388 -10.76 -9.84 14.54
N ALA A 389 -10.16 -10.08 15.68
CA ALA A 389 -10.77 -10.81 16.80
C ALA A 389 -10.51 -10.05 18.11
N GLY A 390 -11.49 -9.27 18.55
CA GLY A 390 -11.40 -8.49 19.78
C GLY A 390 -12.26 -9.09 20.90
N TYR A 391 -11.69 -9.22 22.11
CA TYR A 391 -12.38 -9.66 23.30
C TYR A 391 -12.70 -8.47 24.22
N LYS A 392 -13.91 -8.42 24.78
CA LYS A 392 -14.41 -7.32 25.65
C LYS A 392 -14.24 -5.95 24.99
N GLU A 393 -13.47 -5.04 25.66
CA GLU A 393 -13.18 -3.67 25.22
C GLU A 393 -12.51 -3.61 23.85
N HIS A 394 -11.68 -4.59 23.47
CA HIS A 394 -11.03 -4.66 22.17
C HIS A 394 -12.04 -4.82 21.02
N GLY A 395 -13.21 -5.40 21.29
CA GLY A 395 -14.29 -5.48 20.30
C GLY A 395 -14.90 -4.14 19.88
N ALA A 396 -14.56 -3.04 20.58
CA ALA A 396 -14.96 -1.68 20.19
C ALA A 396 -13.98 -1.02 19.20
N ILE A 397 -12.80 -1.62 18.98
CA ILE A 397 -11.77 -1.09 18.06
C ILE A 397 -11.98 -1.66 16.67
N VAL A 398 -12.29 -0.80 15.69
CA VAL A 398 -12.74 -1.21 14.35
C VAL A 398 -11.68 -2.02 13.59
N HIS A 399 -10.41 -1.62 13.65
CA HIS A 399 -9.27 -2.32 13.05
C HIS A 399 -8.32 -2.81 14.12
N TYR A 400 -8.88 -3.60 15.07
CA TYR A 400 -8.09 -4.15 16.15
C TYR A 400 -7.12 -5.21 15.64
N GLU A 401 -5.88 -5.11 16.10
CA GLU A 401 -4.83 -6.12 15.90
C GLU A 401 -4.28 -6.52 17.27
N ALA A 402 -4.36 -7.82 17.58
CA ALA A 402 -3.87 -8.34 18.83
C ALA A 402 -2.34 -8.40 18.83
N THR A 403 -1.71 -7.93 19.89
CA THR A 403 -0.27 -7.99 20.09
C THR A 403 0.07 -8.73 21.39
N PRO A 404 1.32 -9.18 21.56
CA PRO A 404 1.73 -9.78 22.85
C PRO A 404 1.61 -8.85 24.06
N ALA A 405 1.39 -7.56 23.84
CA ALA A 405 1.25 -6.55 24.87
C ALA A 405 -0.21 -6.21 25.21
N THR A 406 -1.17 -6.74 24.42
CA THR A 406 -2.63 -6.52 24.61
C THR A 406 -3.31 -7.67 25.29
#